data_5adef5d7b1a11189fa4a99f63b775c5e
#
_entry.id   5adef5d7b1a11189fa4a99f63b775c5e
#
_cell.length_a   1.000
_cell.length_b   1.000
_cell.length_c   1.000
_cell.angle_alpha   90.00
_cell.angle_beta   90.00
_cell.angle_gamma   90.00
#
_symmetry.space_group_name_H-M   'P 1'
#
loop_
_entity.id
_entity.type
_entity.pdbx_description
1 polymer ?
#
loop_
_entity_poly.entity_id
_entity_poly.type
_entity_poly.pdbx_seq_one_letter_code
_entity_poly.pdbx_strand_id
1 'polypeptide(L)'
;TLRADAARMLVELAGDNMGLFTQELEKLAAYVGKQQQISVDDVRTLVGGWRAEQTWAMTGALRDGNLPAALVCLDKLLTAGEAPLKIVGGISYVFRKLAHATELARRGGRLNTALIEAGVHNRELPQWERYLRRLSRRRAEQLYSWLLEIDGGLKGNSRLPERLQLEHLLVRLSGRTAK
;
A
#
# COMPACT_ATOMS: atom_id res chain seq x y z
N THR A 1 22.15 -9.43 5.12
CA THR A 1 21.09 -10.28 4.52
C THR A 1 19.81 -9.45 4.33
N LEU A 2 19.07 -9.70 3.24
CA LEU A 2 17.79 -9.06 2.94
C LEU A 2 16.64 -9.95 3.45
N ARG A 3 15.75 -9.40 4.26
CA ARG A 3 14.56 -10.14 4.73
C ARG A 3 13.57 -10.37 3.58
N ALA A 4 12.83 -11.47 3.61
CA ALA A 4 11.91 -11.84 2.53
C ALA A 4 10.78 -10.79 2.33
N ASP A 5 10.31 -10.15 3.40
CA ASP A 5 9.33 -9.07 3.35
C ASP A 5 9.92 -7.77 2.75
N ALA A 6 11.17 -7.44 3.10
CA ALA A 6 11.92 -6.33 2.53
C ALA A 6 12.24 -6.55 1.03
N ALA A 7 12.62 -7.79 0.66
CA ALA A 7 12.88 -8.16 -0.73
C ALA A 7 11.63 -7.96 -1.61
N ARG A 8 10.47 -8.43 -1.17
CA ARG A 8 9.20 -8.24 -1.90
C ARG A 8 8.88 -6.76 -2.11
N MET A 9 9.04 -5.97 -1.06
CA MET A 9 8.81 -4.53 -1.14
C MET A 9 9.79 -3.86 -2.10
N LEU A 10 11.07 -4.22 -2.08
CA LEU A 10 12.08 -3.67 -2.97
C LEU A 10 11.75 -3.97 -4.43
N VAL A 11 11.34 -5.21 -4.75
CA VAL A 11 10.91 -5.60 -6.10
C VAL A 11 9.70 -4.78 -6.55
N GLU A 12 8.71 -4.57 -5.68
CA GLU A 12 7.53 -3.76 -6.02
C GLU A 12 7.86 -2.28 -6.28
N LEU A 13 8.81 -1.72 -5.54
CA LEU A 13 9.25 -0.33 -5.72
C LEU A 13 10.17 -0.14 -6.93
N ALA A 14 11.07 -1.08 -7.19
CA ALA A 14 11.99 -1.04 -8.32
C ALA A 14 11.31 -1.43 -9.64
N GLY A 15 10.21 -2.20 -9.59
CA GLY A 15 9.55 -2.76 -10.77
C GLY A 15 10.47 -3.70 -11.55
N ASP A 16 10.28 -3.76 -12.87
CA ASP A 16 11.06 -4.63 -13.77
C ASP A 16 12.45 -4.06 -14.11
N ASN A 17 12.85 -2.94 -13.51
CA ASN A 17 14.14 -2.30 -13.78
C ASN A 17 15.25 -2.90 -12.91
N MET A 18 15.96 -3.90 -13.44
CA MET A 18 17.07 -4.57 -12.75
C MET A 18 18.22 -3.63 -12.38
N GLY A 19 18.49 -2.61 -13.18
CA GLY A 19 19.52 -1.60 -12.89
C GLY A 19 19.16 -0.78 -11.64
N LEU A 20 17.91 -0.31 -11.56
CA LEU A 20 17.40 0.38 -10.38
C LEU A 20 17.39 -0.54 -9.16
N PHE A 21 16.98 -1.79 -9.32
CA PHE A 21 16.98 -2.79 -8.24
C PHE A 21 18.37 -2.96 -7.63
N THR A 22 19.39 -3.13 -8.48
CA THR A 22 20.79 -3.30 -8.03
C THR A 22 21.27 -2.05 -7.29
N GLN A 23 21.02 -0.87 -7.85
CA GLN A 23 21.42 0.41 -7.24
C GLN A 23 20.78 0.62 -5.86
N GLU A 24 19.47 0.35 -5.74
CA GLU A 24 18.76 0.48 -4.46
C GLU A 24 19.23 -0.55 -3.44
N LEU A 25 19.56 -1.78 -3.88
CA LEU A 25 20.11 -2.82 -3.01
C LEU A 25 21.51 -2.45 -2.48
N GLU A 26 22.38 -1.90 -3.32
CA GLU A 26 23.70 -1.41 -2.90
C GLU A 26 23.59 -0.25 -1.89
N LYS A 27 22.68 0.69 -2.15
CA LYS A 27 22.38 1.80 -1.24
C LYS A 27 21.87 1.31 0.12
N LEU A 28 20.97 0.33 0.13
CA LEU A 28 20.47 -0.31 1.35
C LEU A 28 21.57 -1.04 2.11
N ALA A 29 22.43 -1.77 1.40
CA ALA A 29 23.55 -2.49 2.00
C ALA A 29 24.54 -1.53 2.68
N ALA A 30 24.84 -0.39 2.04
CA ALA A 30 25.68 0.65 2.60
C ALA A 30 25.04 1.30 3.84
N TYR A 31 23.73 1.52 3.83
CA TYR A 31 23.01 2.14 4.94
C TYR A 31 22.97 1.27 6.19
N VAL A 32 22.64 -0.01 6.07
CA VAL A 32 22.57 -0.91 7.24
C VAL A 32 23.94 -1.29 7.76
N GLY A 33 25.00 -1.14 6.96
CA GLY A 33 26.38 -1.35 7.37
C GLY A 33 26.62 -2.66 8.12
N LYS A 34 27.07 -2.56 9.37
CA LYS A 34 27.38 -3.72 10.21
C LYS A 34 26.16 -4.46 10.78
N GLN A 35 24.94 -3.93 10.68
CA GLN A 35 23.70 -4.58 11.17
C GLN A 35 23.32 -5.84 10.40
N GLN A 36 23.95 -6.11 9.26
CA GLN A 36 23.86 -7.33 8.45
C GLN A 36 22.46 -7.72 7.95
N GLN A 37 21.38 -7.05 8.37
CA GLN A 37 20.02 -7.39 7.96
C GLN A 37 19.23 -6.17 7.52
N ILE A 38 18.77 -6.19 6.25
CA ILE A 38 17.91 -5.16 5.66
C ILE A 38 16.46 -5.48 6.00
N SER A 39 15.78 -4.57 6.70
CA SER A 39 14.39 -4.65 7.08
C SER A 39 13.46 -3.91 6.11
N VAL A 40 12.14 -4.10 6.23
CA VAL A 40 11.13 -3.33 5.48
C VAL A 40 11.22 -1.83 5.79
N ASP A 41 11.53 -1.46 7.03
CA ASP A 41 11.65 -0.06 7.42
C ASP A 41 12.85 0.62 6.76
N ASP A 42 13.96 -0.11 6.56
CA ASP A 42 15.12 0.39 5.82
C ASP A 42 14.77 0.63 4.34
N VAL A 43 14.04 -0.32 3.73
CA VAL A 43 13.55 -0.17 2.36
C VAL A 43 12.62 1.03 2.24
N ARG A 44 11.68 1.21 3.16
CA ARG A 44 10.77 2.37 3.20
C ARG A 44 11.52 3.70 3.29
N THR A 45 12.58 3.73 4.07
CA THR A 45 13.35 4.97 4.33
C THR A 45 14.19 5.39 3.14
N LEU A 46 14.77 4.43 2.41
CA LEU A 46 15.79 4.72 1.40
C LEU A 46 15.36 4.53 -0.04
N VAL A 47 14.42 3.62 -0.29
CA VAL A 47 14.03 3.24 -1.65
C VAL A 47 12.84 4.05 -2.13
N GLY A 48 12.91 4.53 -3.36
CA GLY A 48 11.83 5.24 -4.02
C GLY A 48 11.76 6.75 -3.73
N GLY A 49 12.58 7.28 -2.84
CA GLY A 49 12.66 8.71 -2.56
C GLY A 49 11.30 9.32 -2.20
N TRP A 50 11.13 10.61 -2.55
CA TRP A 50 9.93 11.39 -2.26
C TRP A 50 8.61 10.75 -2.73
N ARG A 51 8.58 10.07 -3.87
CA ARG A 51 7.34 9.46 -4.41
C ARG A 51 6.85 8.29 -3.56
N ALA A 52 7.76 7.44 -3.10
CA ALA A 52 7.41 6.37 -2.18
C ALA A 52 6.93 6.92 -0.84
N GLU A 53 7.59 7.95 -0.30
CA GLU A 53 7.16 8.64 0.92
C GLU A 53 5.74 9.18 0.79
N GLN A 54 5.40 9.85 -0.33
CA GLN A 54 4.03 10.33 -0.58
C GLN A 54 3.02 9.18 -0.65
N THR A 55 3.37 8.05 -1.26
CA THR A 55 2.49 6.87 -1.31
C THR A 55 2.24 6.30 0.09
N TRP A 56 3.27 6.23 0.93
CA TRP A 56 3.13 5.80 2.32
C TRP A 56 2.33 6.78 3.16
N ALA A 57 2.55 8.07 3.00
CA ALA A 57 1.76 9.12 3.64
C ALA A 57 0.28 9.03 3.24
N MET A 58 0.00 8.78 1.97
CA MET A 58 -1.35 8.59 1.45
C MET A 58 -2.04 7.37 2.08
N THR A 59 -1.37 6.20 2.10
CA THR A 59 -1.94 4.99 2.71
C THR A 59 -2.11 5.13 4.22
N GLY A 60 -1.18 5.80 4.90
CA GLY A 60 -1.31 6.16 6.32
C GLY A 60 -2.50 7.07 6.59
N ALA A 61 -2.70 8.09 5.77
CA ALA A 61 -3.84 8.99 5.88
C ALA A 61 -5.19 8.24 5.69
N LEU A 62 -5.26 7.31 4.74
CA LEU A 62 -6.44 6.45 4.57
C LEU A 62 -6.68 5.56 5.79
N ARG A 63 -5.61 4.94 6.31
CA ARG A 63 -5.68 4.16 7.55
C ARG A 63 -6.23 4.96 8.71
N ASP A 64 -5.86 6.23 8.83
CA ASP A 64 -6.28 7.10 9.92
C ASP A 64 -7.62 7.82 9.65
N GLY A 65 -8.24 7.59 8.48
CA GLY A 65 -9.53 8.16 8.08
C GLY A 65 -9.44 9.61 7.58
N ASN A 66 -8.24 10.08 7.31
CA ASN A 66 -7.99 11.43 6.82
C ASN A 66 -7.98 11.48 5.28
N LEU A 67 -9.17 11.37 4.68
CA LEU A 67 -9.34 11.44 3.22
C LEU A 67 -8.75 12.73 2.60
N PRO A 68 -8.95 13.94 3.18
CA PRO A 68 -8.35 15.14 2.61
C PRO A 68 -6.83 15.05 2.48
N ALA A 69 -6.13 14.56 3.50
CA ALA A 69 -4.68 14.37 3.46
C ALA A 69 -4.27 13.33 2.39
N ALA A 70 -5.04 12.25 2.24
CA ALA A 70 -4.78 11.26 1.20
C ALA A 70 -4.92 11.85 -0.21
N LEU A 71 -5.94 12.67 -0.45
CA LEU A 71 -6.15 13.37 -1.73
C LEU A 71 -5.03 14.38 -2.03
N VAL A 72 -4.51 15.08 -1.03
CA VAL A 72 -3.35 15.97 -1.20
C VAL A 72 -2.11 15.19 -1.62
N CYS A 73 -1.85 14.01 -1.04
CA CYS A 73 -0.74 13.16 -1.45
C CYS A 73 -0.92 12.64 -2.89
N LEU A 74 -2.14 12.24 -3.25
CA LEU A 74 -2.47 11.83 -4.62
C LEU A 74 -2.21 12.96 -5.62
N ASP A 75 -2.68 14.16 -5.33
CA ASP A 75 -2.48 15.34 -6.18
C ASP A 75 -1.00 15.63 -6.42
N LYS A 76 -0.17 15.58 -5.37
CA LYS A 76 1.28 15.76 -5.47
C LYS A 76 1.91 14.70 -6.37
N LEU A 77 1.53 13.42 -6.24
CA LEU A 77 2.06 12.33 -7.06
C LEU A 77 1.70 12.52 -8.54
N LEU A 78 0.43 12.83 -8.84
CA LEU A 78 -0.03 13.06 -10.21
C LEU A 78 0.60 14.31 -10.84
N THR A 79 0.71 15.41 -10.09
CA THR A 79 1.37 16.64 -10.55
C THR A 79 2.86 16.41 -10.84
N ALA A 80 3.52 15.53 -10.10
CA ALA A 80 4.90 15.14 -10.36
C ALA A 80 5.07 14.11 -11.50
N GLY A 81 3.97 13.77 -12.20
CA GLY A 81 3.99 12.86 -13.34
C GLY A 81 4.12 11.39 -12.94
N GLU A 82 3.78 11.01 -11.71
CA GLU A 82 3.76 9.59 -11.34
C GLU A 82 2.64 8.86 -12.08
N ALA A 83 2.98 7.71 -12.70
CA ALA A 83 2.03 6.93 -13.45
C ALA A 83 0.89 6.38 -12.56
N PRO A 84 -0.39 6.54 -12.93
CA PRO A 84 -1.54 6.05 -12.16
C PRO A 84 -1.45 4.59 -11.75
N LEU A 85 -1.00 3.71 -12.65
CA LEU A 85 -0.80 2.27 -12.36
C LEU A 85 0.26 2.04 -11.26
N LYS A 86 1.30 2.88 -11.21
CA LYS A 86 2.33 2.78 -10.18
C LYS A 86 1.82 3.24 -8.81
N ILE A 87 0.98 4.28 -8.78
CA ILE A 87 0.28 4.73 -7.56
C ILE A 87 -0.62 3.59 -7.04
N VAL A 88 -1.40 2.95 -7.93
CA VAL A 88 -2.23 1.78 -7.55
C VAL A 88 -1.39 0.62 -7.07
N GLY A 89 -0.21 0.37 -7.66
CA GLY A 89 0.74 -0.64 -7.18
C GLY A 89 1.09 -0.44 -5.71
N GLY A 90 1.48 0.78 -5.33
CA GLY A 90 1.80 1.13 -3.95
C GLY A 90 0.62 0.99 -2.98
N ILE A 91 -0.58 1.44 -3.39
CA ILE A 91 -1.81 1.23 -2.61
C ILE A 91 -2.09 -0.27 -2.46
N SER A 92 -2.01 -1.02 -3.55
CA SER A 92 -2.31 -2.45 -3.60
C SER A 92 -1.37 -3.26 -2.71
N TYR A 93 -0.10 -2.87 -2.59
CA TYR A 93 0.84 -3.53 -1.68
C TYR A 93 0.32 -3.63 -0.24
N VAL A 94 -0.25 -2.54 0.26
CA VAL A 94 -0.79 -2.48 1.63
C VAL A 94 -2.16 -3.15 1.70
N PHE A 95 -3.08 -2.77 0.82
CA PHE A 95 -4.49 -3.16 0.94
C PHE A 95 -4.76 -4.61 0.55
N ARG A 96 -3.90 -5.27 -0.26
CA ARG A 96 -3.97 -6.73 -0.51
C ARG A 96 -3.72 -7.53 0.77
N LYS A 97 -2.80 -7.09 1.63
CA LYS A 97 -2.57 -7.74 2.94
C LYS A 97 -3.82 -7.66 3.80
N LEU A 98 -4.50 -6.51 3.81
CA LEU A 98 -5.74 -6.34 4.57
C LEU A 98 -6.89 -7.18 4.00
N ALA A 99 -7.00 -7.26 2.68
CA ALA A 99 -7.99 -8.13 2.02
C ALA A 99 -7.74 -9.61 2.37
N HIS A 100 -6.48 -10.05 2.35
CA HIS A 100 -6.10 -11.41 2.76
C HIS A 100 -6.41 -11.67 4.24
N ALA A 101 -6.04 -10.74 5.14
CA ALA A 101 -6.38 -10.86 6.56
C ALA A 101 -7.88 -10.94 6.81
N THR A 102 -8.68 -10.18 6.05
CA THR A 102 -10.15 -10.22 6.13
C THR A 102 -10.68 -11.58 5.73
N GLU A 103 -10.15 -12.19 4.68
CA GLU A 103 -10.56 -13.53 4.25
C GLU A 103 -10.17 -14.61 5.26
N LEU A 104 -8.97 -14.54 5.85
CA LEU A 104 -8.53 -15.43 6.92
C LEU A 104 -9.45 -15.32 8.16
N ALA A 105 -9.77 -14.08 8.57
CA ALA A 105 -10.68 -13.84 9.68
C ALA A 105 -12.12 -14.32 9.38
N ARG A 106 -12.57 -14.23 8.12
CA ARG A 106 -13.87 -14.74 7.67
C ARG A 106 -14.00 -16.26 7.86
N ARG A 107 -12.90 -17.00 7.72
CA ARG A 107 -12.81 -18.46 7.93
C ARG A 107 -12.75 -18.85 9.41
N GLY A 108 -12.93 -17.93 10.35
CA GLY A 108 -12.97 -18.19 11.79
C GLY A 108 -11.69 -17.83 12.55
N GLY A 109 -10.71 -17.24 11.89
CA GLY A 109 -9.48 -16.73 12.52
C GLY A 109 -9.72 -15.45 13.35
N ARG A 110 -8.89 -15.23 14.37
CA ARG A 110 -8.84 -13.94 15.06
C ARG A 110 -8.22 -12.90 14.15
N LEU A 111 -8.81 -11.71 14.06
CA LEU A 111 -8.35 -10.64 13.17
C LEU A 111 -6.86 -10.28 13.36
N ASN A 112 -6.39 -10.21 14.59
CA ASN A 112 -4.99 -9.91 14.90
C ASN A 112 -4.03 -10.97 14.34
N THR A 113 -4.34 -12.26 14.55
CA THR A 113 -3.57 -13.39 13.99
C THR A 113 -3.59 -13.36 12.47
N ALA A 114 -4.75 -13.11 11.87
CA ALA A 114 -4.91 -13.00 10.42
C ALA A 114 -4.08 -11.84 9.81
N LEU A 115 -3.99 -10.70 10.50
CA LEU A 115 -3.15 -9.57 10.07
C LEU A 115 -1.66 -9.94 10.08
N ILE A 116 -1.19 -10.65 11.12
CA ILE A 116 0.20 -11.13 11.20
C ILE A 116 0.51 -12.10 10.06
N GLU A 117 -0.38 -13.07 9.85
CA GLU A 117 -0.25 -14.09 8.79
C GLU A 117 -0.27 -13.46 7.39
N ALA A 118 -1.07 -12.40 7.19
CA ALA A 118 -1.09 -11.63 5.96
C ALA A 118 0.15 -10.72 5.77
N GLY A 119 1.10 -10.71 6.71
CA GLY A 119 2.35 -9.96 6.61
C GLY A 119 2.25 -8.50 7.03
N VAL A 120 1.30 -8.15 7.90
CA VAL A 120 1.25 -6.84 8.55
C VAL A 120 2.26 -6.83 9.70
N HIS A 121 3.09 -5.78 9.75
CA HIS A 121 4.12 -5.66 10.78
C HIS A 121 3.52 -5.42 12.18
N ASN A 122 4.08 -6.06 13.21
CA ASN A 122 3.55 -6.03 14.59
C ASN A 122 3.29 -4.61 15.12
N ARG A 123 4.15 -3.65 14.80
CA ARG A 123 4.00 -2.24 15.22
C ARG A 123 2.79 -1.55 14.62
N GLU A 124 2.30 -2.02 13.46
CA GLU A 124 1.18 -1.43 12.73
C GLU A 124 -0.17 -2.12 13.02
N LEU A 125 -0.15 -3.29 13.68
CA LEU A 125 -1.35 -4.08 13.95
C LEU A 125 -2.48 -3.27 14.59
N PRO A 126 -2.26 -2.47 15.67
CA PRO A 126 -3.35 -1.75 16.32
C PRO A 126 -4.01 -0.71 15.41
N GLN A 127 -3.23 -0.08 14.52
CA GLN A 127 -3.76 0.90 13.57
C GLN A 127 -4.59 0.24 12.48
N TRP A 128 -4.10 -0.88 11.89
CA TRP A 128 -4.81 -1.60 10.85
C TRP A 128 -6.05 -2.34 11.38
N GLU A 129 -6.01 -2.84 12.59
CA GLU A 129 -7.19 -3.41 13.24
C GLU A 129 -8.28 -2.35 13.44
N ARG A 130 -7.93 -1.15 13.94
CA ARG A 130 -8.86 -0.01 14.04
C ARG A 130 -9.42 0.40 12.69
N TYR A 131 -8.58 0.42 11.66
CA TYR A 131 -9.01 0.70 10.29
C TYR A 131 -10.06 -0.29 9.81
N LEU A 132 -9.80 -1.60 9.90
CA LEU A 132 -10.75 -2.64 9.46
C LEU A 132 -12.07 -2.61 10.24
N ARG A 133 -12.02 -2.32 11.54
CA ARG A 133 -13.22 -2.13 12.36
C ARG A 133 -14.03 -0.90 11.89
N ARG A 134 -13.38 0.21 11.57
CA ARG A 134 -14.03 1.42 11.04
C ARG A 134 -14.61 1.18 9.64
N LEU A 135 -13.91 0.45 8.78
CA LEU A 135 -14.36 0.14 7.43
C LEU A 135 -15.63 -0.72 7.42
N SER A 136 -15.89 -1.46 8.45
CA SER A 136 -16.89 -2.51 8.62
C SER A 136 -16.55 -3.80 7.86
N ARG A 137 -17.05 -4.93 8.37
CA ARG A 137 -16.78 -6.25 7.76
C ARG A 137 -17.20 -6.33 6.31
N ARG A 138 -18.43 -5.90 5.99
CA ARG A 138 -18.98 -5.92 4.63
C ARG A 138 -18.10 -5.18 3.62
N ARG A 139 -17.54 -4.04 4.00
CA ARG A 139 -16.65 -3.26 3.13
C ARG A 139 -15.24 -3.83 3.08
N ALA A 140 -14.74 -4.36 4.18
CA ALA A 140 -13.44 -5.02 4.23
C ALA A 140 -13.38 -6.23 3.28
N GLU A 141 -14.46 -6.98 3.15
CA GLU A 141 -14.60 -8.09 2.19
C GLU A 141 -14.57 -7.62 0.72
N GLN A 142 -14.81 -6.34 0.44
CA GLN A 142 -14.76 -5.76 -0.92
C GLN A 142 -13.39 -5.19 -1.29
N LEU A 143 -12.43 -5.11 -0.37
CA LEU A 143 -11.12 -4.51 -0.61
C LEU A 143 -10.44 -5.08 -1.87
N TYR A 144 -10.41 -6.39 -2.03
CA TYR A 144 -9.78 -7.02 -3.17
C TYR A 144 -10.50 -6.70 -4.49
N SER A 145 -11.82 -6.68 -4.49
CA SER A 145 -12.62 -6.32 -5.68
C SER A 145 -12.38 -4.87 -6.11
N TRP A 146 -12.26 -3.93 -5.17
CA TRP A 146 -11.95 -2.53 -5.49
C TRP A 146 -10.56 -2.37 -6.11
N LEU A 147 -9.57 -3.15 -5.65
CA LEU A 147 -8.22 -3.13 -6.23
C LEU A 147 -8.21 -3.72 -7.64
N LEU A 148 -8.98 -4.78 -7.91
CA LEU A 148 -9.13 -5.34 -9.25
C LEU A 148 -9.87 -4.39 -10.20
N GLU A 149 -10.92 -3.73 -9.71
CA GLU A 149 -11.71 -2.76 -10.48
C GLU A 149 -10.85 -1.60 -10.96
N ILE A 150 -10.04 -1.00 -10.07
CA ILE A 150 -9.16 0.11 -10.45
C ILE A 150 -8.05 -0.33 -11.40
N ASP A 151 -7.43 -1.48 -11.17
CA ASP A 151 -6.39 -2.01 -12.05
C ASP A 151 -6.93 -2.23 -13.47
N GLY A 152 -8.08 -2.88 -13.60
CA GLY A 152 -8.76 -3.07 -14.89
C GLY A 152 -9.21 -1.74 -15.51
N GLY A 153 -9.72 -0.82 -14.71
CA GLY A 153 -10.17 0.50 -15.16
C GLY A 153 -9.03 1.32 -15.79
N LEU A 154 -7.86 1.36 -15.16
CA LEU A 154 -6.66 2.05 -15.66
C LEU A 154 -6.04 1.36 -16.89
N LYS A 155 -6.34 0.08 -17.09
CA LYS A 155 -5.91 -0.69 -18.28
C LYS A 155 -6.90 -0.61 -19.44
N GLY A 156 -7.90 0.28 -19.37
CA GLY A 156 -8.82 0.56 -20.48
C GLY A 156 -10.25 0.07 -20.28
N ASN A 157 -10.59 -0.60 -19.18
CA ASN A 157 -11.95 -1.06 -18.91
C ASN A 157 -12.89 0.05 -18.40
N SER A 158 -12.39 1.29 -18.23
CA SER A 158 -13.18 2.43 -17.76
C SER A 158 -13.00 3.63 -18.69
N ARG A 159 -14.10 4.38 -18.90
CA ARG A 159 -14.08 5.66 -19.62
C ARG A 159 -13.84 6.86 -18.71
N LEU A 160 -13.78 6.66 -17.39
CA LEU A 160 -13.50 7.73 -16.44
C LEU A 160 -12.05 8.17 -16.54
N PRO A 161 -11.75 9.47 -16.38
CA PRO A 161 -10.38 9.96 -16.25
C PRO A 161 -9.64 9.20 -15.13
N GLU A 162 -8.36 8.88 -15.35
CA GLU A 162 -7.53 8.13 -14.41
C GLU A 162 -7.49 8.74 -13.01
N ARG A 163 -7.38 10.07 -12.93
CA ARG A 163 -7.45 10.83 -11.68
C ARG A 163 -8.74 10.54 -10.91
N LEU A 164 -9.88 10.59 -11.58
CA LEU A 164 -11.18 10.37 -10.96
C LEU A 164 -11.33 8.93 -10.47
N GLN A 165 -10.80 7.96 -11.22
CA GLN A 165 -10.77 6.55 -10.79
C GLN A 165 -9.97 6.38 -9.49
N LEU A 166 -8.79 7.03 -9.39
CA LEU A 166 -7.96 7.01 -8.18
C LEU A 166 -8.67 7.70 -7.00
N GLU A 167 -9.27 8.86 -7.20
CA GLU A 167 -10.04 9.57 -6.17
C GLU A 167 -11.20 8.71 -5.65
N HIS A 168 -11.95 8.04 -6.53
CA HIS A 168 -12.99 7.10 -6.13
C HIS A 168 -12.46 5.95 -5.29
N LEU A 169 -11.30 5.38 -5.66
CA LEU A 169 -10.66 4.35 -4.85
C LEU A 169 -10.33 4.86 -3.44
N LEU A 170 -9.72 6.05 -3.32
CA LEU A 170 -9.39 6.63 -2.02
C LEU A 170 -10.63 6.87 -1.15
N VAL A 171 -11.72 7.34 -1.74
CA VAL A 171 -13.02 7.51 -1.03
C VAL A 171 -13.51 6.17 -0.49
N ARG A 172 -13.50 5.11 -1.31
CA ARG A 172 -13.88 3.76 -0.87
C ARG A 172 -12.98 3.27 0.27
N LEU A 173 -11.67 3.40 0.13
CA LEU A 173 -10.68 2.96 1.11
C LEU A 173 -10.71 3.79 2.41
N SER A 174 -11.10 5.05 2.38
CA SER A 174 -11.17 5.89 3.59
C SER A 174 -12.20 5.42 4.62
N GLY A 175 -13.14 4.56 4.21
CA GLY A 175 -14.22 4.10 5.07
C GLY A 175 -15.36 5.13 5.25
N ARG A 176 -15.28 6.30 4.58
CA ARG A 176 -16.39 7.25 4.58
C ARG A 176 -17.51 6.74 3.67
N THR A 177 -18.71 6.66 4.19
CA THR A 177 -19.92 6.59 3.37
C THR A 177 -20.19 8.00 2.85
N ALA A 178 -20.37 8.16 1.53
CA ALA A 178 -21.04 9.36 1.04
C ALA A 178 -22.41 9.43 1.74
N LYS A 179 -22.62 10.51 2.51
CA LYS A 179 -23.96 10.82 3.01
C LYS A 179 -24.84 11.24 1.85
#